data_d29397778b918b8863a0e200772ba12a
#
_entry.id   d29397778b918b8863a0e200772ba12a
#
_cell.length_a   1.000
_cell.length_b   1.000
_cell.length_c   1.000
_cell.angle_alpha   90.00
_cell.angle_beta   90.00
_cell.angle_gamma   90.00
#
_symmetry.space_group_name_H-M   'P 1'
#
loop_
_entity.id
_entity.type
_entity.pdbx_description
1 polymer ?
#
loop_
_entity_poly.entity_id
_entity_poly.type
_entity_poly.pdbx_seq_one_letter_code
_entity_poly.pdbx_strand_id
1 'polypeptide(L)'
;MTQVIRIQNVSKFFGNLRAVDDVTVDIEEKMLTILIGPNGSGKTTLINTIAGFYRADSGNVLFNGRDITRLPPHQIYRMGLARTFQIPNLFWKLTVLENAMVATRDHPGEGFLGSLMRRSWIRKESETAETAFKTLELVGLYEVWDHPAESLSGGQMKLLEIARGLMGGAKVVLLDEPISGVNPKLAHEIFERLVSLRTELGMTFFIIEHRLDIALKYVDSVVAMAYGKILAQGKPEIVMTDPRLIEAYLGG
;
A
#
# COMPACT_ATOMS: atom_id res chain seq x y z
N MET A 1 8.03 19.72 -4.17
CA MET A 1 7.36 18.43 -4.33
C MET A 1 6.06 18.50 -3.56
N THR A 2 4.99 17.88 -4.05
CA THR A 2 3.66 17.95 -3.41
C THR A 2 3.54 16.82 -2.39
N GLN A 3 3.10 17.14 -1.19
CA GLN A 3 2.87 16.15 -0.13
C GLN A 3 1.49 15.53 -0.31
N VAL A 4 1.43 14.21 -0.50
CA VAL A 4 0.17 13.47 -0.70
C VAL A 4 -0.42 12.99 0.61
N ILE A 5 0.42 12.54 1.56
CA ILE A 5 0.00 12.23 2.93
C ILE A 5 0.80 13.12 3.88
N ARG A 6 0.11 13.75 4.81
CA ARG A 6 0.72 14.55 5.87
C ARG A 6 0.22 14.06 7.22
N ILE A 7 1.13 13.65 8.06
CA ILE A 7 0.89 13.16 9.41
C ILE A 7 1.38 14.24 10.37
N GLN A 8 0.51 14.73 11.27
CA GLN A 8 0.79 15.86 12.15
C GLN A 8 0.50 15.49 13.59
N ASN A 9 1.55 15.34 14.40
CA ASN A 9 1.52 15.03 15.82
C ASN A 9 0.61 13.84 16.19
N VAL A 10 0.61 12.81 15.31
CA VAL A 10 -0.25 11.65 15.48
C VAL A 10 0.27 10.77 16.60
N SER A 11 -0.64 10.41 17.52
CA SER A 11 -0.36 9.40 18.54
C SER A 11 -1.42 8.31 18.52
N LYS A 12 -0.99 7.06 18.84
CA LYS A 12 -1.87 5.91 19.01
C LYS A 12 -1.42 5.07 20.19
N PHE A 13 -2.34 4.86 21.13
CA PHE A 13 -2.10 4.12 22.36
C PHE A 13 -2.92 2.83 22.39
N PHE A 14 -2.38 1.80 23.04
CA PHE A 14 -3.09 0.56 23.40
C PHE A 14 -2.87 0.34 24.91
N GLY A 15 -3.83 0.77 25.71
CA GLY A 15 -3.66 0.86 27.15
C GLY A 15 -2.50 1.80 27.49
N ASN A 16 -1.48 1.28 28.19
CA ASN A 16 -0.29 2.05 28.55
C ASN A 16 0.81 2.05 27.46
N LEU A 17 0.64 1.26 26.40
CA LEU A 17 1.62 1.19 25.33
C LEU A 17 1.41 2.35 24.34
N ARG A 18 2.41 3.21 24.20
CA ARG A 18 2.46 4.26 23.17
C ARG A 18 3.05 3.66 21.88
N ALA A 19 2.19 3.06 21.05
CA ALA A 19 2.64 2.40 19.82
C ALA A 19 3.04 3.41 18.73
N VAL A 20 2.41 4.59 18.72
CA VAL A 20 2.79 5.78 17.92
C VAL A 20 2.73 6.96 18.87
N ASP A 21 3.79 7.75 18.96
CA ASP A 21 3.96 8.82 19.94
C ASP A 21 4.45 10.11 19.26
N ASP A 22 3.52 11.04 19.05
CA ASP A 22 3.77 12.37 18.48
C ASP A 22 4.48 12.35 17.11
N VAL A 23 4.01 11.48 16.22
CA VAL A 23 4.61 11.31 14.90
C VAL A 23 4.18 12.44 13.97
N THR A 24 5.20 13.11 13.39
CA THR A 24 5.04 14.07 12.30
C THR A 24 5.94 13.66 11.15
N VAL A 25 5.33 13.39 9.98
CA VAL A 25 6.02 12.96 8.76
C VAL A 25 5.17 13.23 7.52
N ASP A 26 5.81 13.62 6.44
CA ASP A 26 5.20 13.90 5.15
C ASP A 26 5.61 12.84 4.12
N ILE A 27 4.67 12.32 3.34
CA ILE A 27 4.92 11.42 2.21
C ILE A 27 4.68 12.19 0.93
N GLU A 28 5.70 12.25 0.08
CA GLU A 28 5.67 12.97 -1.18
C GLU A 28 4.99 12.16 -2.28
N GLU A 29 4.31 12.87 -3.17
CA GLU A 29 3.63 12.31 -4.33
C GLU A 29 4.64 11.72 -5.35
N LYS A 30 4.27 10.61 -5.99
CA LYS A 30 5.05 9.93 -7.03
C LYS A 30 6.41 9.44 -6.56
N MET A 31 6.51 9.05 -5.32
CA MET A 31 7.71 8.47 -4.71
C MET A 31 7.47 7.06 -4.18
N LEU A 32 8.54 6.27 -4.15
CA LEU A 32 8.66 5.08 -3.33
C LEU A 32 9.32 5.48 -2.01
N THR A 33 8.55 5.55 -0.94
CA THR A 33 9.05 5.83 0.41
C THR A 33 8.98 4.55 1.24
N ILE A 34 10.08 4.17 1.88
CA ILE A 34 10.14 3.02 2.77
C ILE A 34 10.12 3.45 4.23
N LEU A 35 9.31 2.75 5.05
CA LEU A 35 9.28 2.90 6.50
C LEU A 35 10.07 1.75 7.15
N ILE A 36 11.16 2.09 7.80
CA ILE A 36 12.07 1.13 8.44
C ILE A 36 12.13 1.31 9.95
N GLY A 37 12.64 0.30 10.64
CA GLY A 37 12.85 0.33 12.08
C GLY A 37 12.75 -1.07 12.71
N PRO A 38 13.20 -1.26 13.97
CA PRO A 38 13.13 -2.55 14.65
C PRO A 38 11.69 -3.05 14.83
N ASN A 39 11.54 -4.32 15.17
CA ASN A 39 10.24 -4.88 15.52
C ASN A 39 9.66 -4.16 16.75
N GLY A 40 8.34 -3.92 16.73
CA GLY A 40 7.69 -3.17 17.80
C GLY A 40 7.88 -1.66 17.75
N SER A 41 8.55 -1.08 16.73
CA SER A 41 8.74 0.37 16.62
C SER A 41 7.47 1.16 16.29
N GLY A 42 6.35 0.49 15.94
CA GLY A 42 5.06 1.15 15.65
C GLY A 42 4.71 1.29 14.17
N LYS A 43 5.51 0.76 13.24
CA LYS A 43 5.31 0.88 11.78
C LYS A 43 3.93 0.43 11.30
N THR A 44 3.55 -0.81 11.62
CA THR A 44 2.23 -1.35 11.24
C THR A 44 1.10 -0.59 11.90
N THR A 45 1.29 -0.09 13.13
CA THR A 45 0.31 0.76 13.82
C THR A 45 0.14 2.09 13.09
N LEU A 46 1.24 2.72 12.65
CA LEU A 46 1.19 3.96 11.89
C LEU A 46 0.45 3.78 10.56
N ILE A 47 0.81 2.77 9.78
CA ILE A 47 0.11 2.47 8.51
C ILE A 47 -1.38 2.16 8.73
N ASN A 48 -1.72 1.39 9.79
CA ASN A 48 -3.11 1.14 10.17
C ASN A 48 -3.87 2.42 10.52
N THR A 49 -3.21 3.36 11.17
CA THR A 49 -3.80 4.65 11.54
C THR A 49 -4.03 5.51 10.30
N ILE A 50 -3.07 5.58 9.37
CA ILE A 50 -3.23 6.28 8.09
C ILE A 50 -4.39 5.70 7.27
N ALA A 51 -4.50 4.37 7.22
CA ALA A 51 -5.55 3.68 6.45
C ALA A 51 -6.92 3.63 7.15
N GLY A 52 -7.05 4.21 8.36
CA GLY A 52 -8.31 4.30 9.11
C GLY A 52 -8.74 3.02 9.83
N PHE A 53 -7.87 1.98 9.90
CA PHE A 53 -8.14 0.76 10.69
C PHE A 53 -8.01 1.03 12.20
N TYR A 54 -7.11 1.95 12.59
CA TYR A 54 -7.03 2.46 13.94
C TYR A 54 -7.34 3.96 13.93
N ARG A 55 -8.13 4.41 14.90
CA ARG A 55 -8.32 5.84 15.12
C ARG A 55 -7.12 6.39 15.85
N ALA A 56 -6.58 7.51 15.40
CA ALA A 56 -5.60 8.27 16.14
C ALA A 56 -6.22 8.76 17.48
N ASP A 57 -5.45 8.71 18.55
CA ASP A 57 -5.85 9.24 19.85
C ASP A 57 -5.58 10.75 19.92
N SER A 58 -4.58 11.25 19.18
CA SER A 58 -4.31 12.68 18.97
C SER A 58 -3.67 12.92 17.59
N GLY A 59 -3.61 14.20 17.19
CA GLY A 59 -3.06 14.63 15.91
C GLY A 59 -4.00 14.42 14.73
N ASN A 60 -3.48 14.68 13.53
CA ASN A 60 -4.26 14.63 12.30
C ASN A 60 -3.50 13.91 11.17
N VAL A 61 -4.25 13.22 10.33
CA VAL A 61 -3.77 12.64 9.06
C VAL A 61 -4.49 13.34 7.91
N LEU A 62 -3.73 13.98 7.03
CA LEU A 62 -4.26 14.63 5.83
C LEU A 62 -3.88 13.81 4.59
N PHE A 63 -4.83 13.58 3.71
CA PHE A 63 -4.62 12.96 2.40
C PHE A 63 -5.09 13.91 1.29
N ASN A 64 -4.19 14.32 0.41
CA ASN A 64 -4.42 15.37 -0.58
C ASN A 64 -5.01 16.65 0.04
N GLY A 65 -4.49 17.04 1.21
CA GLY A 65 -4.95 18.21 1.96
C GLY A 65 -6.28 18.05 2.72
N ARG A 66 -6.97 16.91 2.55
CA ARG A 66 -8.22 16.61 3.26
C ARG A 66 -7.96 15.80 4.52
N ASP A 67 -8.55 16.20 5.64
CA ASP A 67 -8.48 15.44 6.90
C ASP A 67 -9.21 14.09 6.76
N ILE A 68 -8.48 13.01 6.98
CA ILE A 68 -8.97 11.62 6.96
C ILE A 68 -8.89 10.94 8.33
N THR A 69 -8.47 11.67 9.37
CA THR A 69 -8.13 11.12 10.70
C THR A 69 -9.22 10.24 11.29
N ARG A 70 -10.48 10.58 11.03
CA ARG A 70 -11.65 9.85 11.59
C ARG A 70 -12.46 9.10 10.55
N LEU A 71 -12.01 9.08 9.30
CA LEU A 71 -12.70 8.37 8.24
C LEU A 71 -12.48 6.86 8.36
N PRO A 72 -13.51 6.04 8.09
CA PRO A 72 -13.35 4.60 8.05
C PRO A 72 -12.59 4.15 6.78
N PRO A 73 -11.96 2.95 6.80
CA PRO A 73 -11.10 2.47 5.70
C PRO A 73 -11.74 2.53 4.31
N HIS A 74 -13.02 2.17 4.20
CA HIS A 74 -13.73 2.17 2.91
C HIS A 74 -13.88 3.57 2.30
N GLN A 75 -14.00 4.63 3.11
CA GLN A 75 -14.04 6.00 2.61
C GLN A 75 -12.65 6.47 2.17
N ILE A 76 -11.61 6.14 2.95
CA ILE A 76 -10.22 6.43 2.60
C ILE A 76 -9.84 5.72 1.29
N TYR A 77 -10.22 4.44 1.16
CA TYR A 77 -10.02 3.68 -0.08
C TYR A 77 -10.71 4.36 -1.28
N ARG A 78 -11.94 4.83 -1.11
CA ARG A 78 -12.66 5.57 -2.18
C ARG A 78 -11.99 6.89 -2.56
N MET A 79 -11.20 7.49 -1.69
CA MET A 79 -10.41 8.68 -2.00
C MET A 79 -9.14 8.37 -2.81
N GLY A 80 -8.79 7.10 -2.99
CA GLY A 80 -7.64 6.66 -3.77
C GLY A 80 -6.41 6.23 -2.97
N LEU A 81 -6.57 5.98 -1.64
CA LEU A 81 -5.53 5.41 -0.80
C LEU A 81 -5.88 3.96 -0.49
N ALA A 82 -5.13 3.02 -1.06
CA ALA A 82 -5.27 1.60 -0.82
C ALA A 82 -4.23 1.11 0.20
N ARG A 83 -4.55 0.00 0.88
CA ARG A 83 -3.62 -0.72 1.73
C ARG A 83 -3.65 -2.21 1.39
N THR A 84 -2.47 -2.81 1.25
CA THR A 84 -2.34 -4.28 1.23
C THR A 84 -2.09 -4.83 2.63
N PHE A 85 -2.34 -6.11 2.80
CA PHE A 85 -2.11 -6.80 4.06
C PHE A 85 -0.90 -7.73 3.95
N GLN A 86 -0.28 -8.05 5.10
CA GLN A 86 0.83 -9.01 5.16
C GLN A 86 0.38 -10.37 4.61
N ILE A 87 -0.83 -10.82 4.93
CA ILE A 87 -1.48 -12.00 4.33
C ILE A 87 -2.45 -11.50 3.26
N PRO A 88 -2.26 -11.88 1.98
CA PRO A 88 -3.13 -11.46 0.89
C PRO A 88 -4.60 -11.85 1.09
N ASN A 89 -5.48 -10.88 0.93
CA ASN A 89 -6.92 -11.06 1.08
C ASN A 89 -7.59 -11.28 -0.29
N LEU A 90 -7.30 -12.44 -0.90
CA LEU A 90 -7.77 -12.81 -2.23
C LEU A 90 -9.01 -13.71 -2.18
N PHE A 91 -9.79 -13.66 -3.24
CA PHE A 91 -10.86 -14.63 -3.48
C PHE A 91 -10.23 -15.89 -4.12
N TRP A 92 -9.86 -16.86 -3.31
CA TRP A 92 -9.03 -18.01 -3.66
C TRP A 92 -9.51 -18.83 -4.85
N LYS A 93 -10.85 -18.98 -4.98
CA LYS A 93 -11.49 -19.76 -6.04
C LYS A 93 -11.76 -18.97 -7.32
N LEU A 94 -11.70 -17.67 -7.26
CA LEU A 94 -11.81 -16.82 -8.45
C LEU A 94 -10.47 -16.79 -9.19
N THR A 95 -10.55 -16.60 -10.50
CA THR A 95 -9.36 -16.39 -11.33
C THR A 95 -8.65 -15.09 -10.96
N VAL A 96 -7.43 -14.93 -11.44
CA VAL A 96 -6.64 -13.70 -11.28
C VAL A 96 -7.37 -12.51 -11.90
N LEU A 97 -7.96 -12.71 -13.09
CA LEU A 97 -8.79 -11.69 -13.76
C LEU A 97 -10.01 -11.31 -12.92
N GLU A 98 -10.78 -12.28 -12.46
CA GLU A 98 -11.97 -12.04 -11.64
C GLU A 98 -11.61 -11.33 -10.33
N ASN A 99 -10.51 -11.71 -9.67
CA ASN A 99 -9.98 -11.00 -8.50
C ASN A 99 -9.69 -9.52 -8.78
N ALA A 100 -9.10 -9.21 -9.93
CA ALA A 100 -8.86 -7.83 -10.34
C ALA A 100 -10.18 -7.09 -10.59
N MET A 101 -11.10 -7.69 -11.34
CA MET A 101 -12.38 -7.10 -11.72
C MET A 101 -13.28 -6.77 -10.51
N VAL A 102 -13.34 -7.65 -9.49
CA VAL A 102 -14.14 -7.43 -8.26
C VAL A 102 -13.75 -6.15 -7.52
N ALA A 103 -12.53 -5.66 -7.69
CA ALA A 103 -12.06 -4.43 -7.05
C ALA A 103 -12.54 -3.15 -7.74
N THR A 104 -13.17 -3.25 -8.92
CA THR A 104 -13.68 -2.10 -9.67
C THR A 104 -14.84 -1.44 -8.94
N ARG A 105 -14.85 -0.10 -8.96
CA ARG A 105 -15.91 0.70 -8.32
C ARG A 105 -17.05 1.00 -9.29
N ASP A 106 -18.19 1.34 -8.70
CA ASP A 106 -19.35 1.93 -9.39
C ASP A 106 -19.87 1.05 -10.52
N HIS A 107 -20.01 -0.27 -10.27
CA HIS A 107 -20.61 -1.16 -11.23
C HIS A 107 -22.13 -0.93 -11.32
N PRO A 108 -22.72 -0.66 -12.51
CA PRO A 108 -24.15 -0.36 -12.67
C PRO A 108 -25.08 -1.45 -12.12
N GLY A 109 -24.61 -2.71 -12.09
CA GLY A 109 -25.36 -3.85 -11.55
C GLY A 109 -25.51 -3.87 -10.03
N GLU A 110 -24.81 -3.02 -9.28
CA GLU A 110 -24.96 -2.91 -7.82
C GLU A 110 -26.25 -2.19 -7.40
N GLY A 111 -26.83 -1.40 -8.30
CA GLY A 111 -28.10 -0.69 -8.07
C GLY A 111 -29.31 -1.53 -8.46
N PHE A 112 -30.43 -1.44 -7.68
CA PHE A 112 -31.66 -2.18 -7.92
C PHE A 112 -32.21 -2.03 -9.35
N LEU A 113 -32.24 -0.81 -9.89
CA LEU A 113 -32.70 -0.53 -11.25
C LEU A 113 -31.64 -0.95 -12.30
N GLY A 114 -30.36 -0.79 -12.00
CA GLY A 114 -29.26 -1.15 -12.89
C GLY A 114 -29.16 -2.67 -13.11
N SER A 115 -29.44 -3.48 -12.09
CA SER A 115 -29.42 -4.94 -12.18
C SER A 115 -30.41 -5.51 -13.19
N LEU A 116 -31.51 -4.82 -13.44
CA LEU A 116 -32.54 -5.19 -14.41
C LEU A 116 -32.17 -4.84 -15.87
N MET A 117 -31.17 -3.96 -16.06
CA MET A 117 -30.77 -3.46 -17.40
C MET A 117 -29.54 -4.23 -17.93
N ARG A 118 -29.74 -5.49 -18.34
CA ARG A 118 -28.66 -6.40 -18.77
C ARG A 118 -27.64 -5.82 -19.75
N ARG A 119 -28.07 -4.98 -20.71
CA ARG A 119 -27.17 -4.38 -21.71
C ARG A 119 -26.18 -3.37 -21.12
N SER A 120 -26.57 -2.65 -20.07
CA SER A 120 -25.71 -1.62 -19.47
C SER A 120 -24.56 -2.24 -18.68
N TRP A 121 -24.81 -3.31 -17.92
CA TRP A 121 -23.77 -3.93 -17.13
C TRP A 121 -22.87 -4.87 -17.94
N ILE A 122 -23.35 -5.55 -19.00
CA ILE A 122 -22.50 -6.35 -19.91
C ILE A 122 -21.43 -5.46 -20.57
N ARG A 123 -21.82 -4.28 -21.07
CA ARG A 123 -20.83 -3.36 -21.63
C ARG A 123 -19.81 -2.91 -20.60
N LYS A 124 -20.26 -2.56 -19.40
CA LYS A 124 -19.37 -2.16 -18.31
C LYS A 124 -18.43 -3.29 -17.88
N GLU A 125 -18.93 -4.51 -17.85
CA GLU A 125 -18.12 -5.71 -17.53
C GLU A 125 -17.03 -5.94 -18.58
N SER A 126 -17.32 -5.77 -19.85
CA SER A 126 -16.33 -5.83 -20.94
C SER A 126 -15.26 -4.74 -20.80
N GLU A 127 -15.65 -3.49 -20.55
CA GLU A 127 -14.71 -2.38 -20.30
C GLU A 127 -13.85 -2.63 -19.04
N THR A 128 -14.45 -3.21 -18.00
CA THR A 128 -13.75 -3.59 -16.78
C THR A 128 -12.72 -4.71 -17.02
N ALA A 129 -13.11 -5.72 -17.83
CA ALA A 129 -12.20 -6.81 -18.21
C ALA A 129 -10.99 -6.30 -19.01
N GLU A 130 -11.22 -5.42 -20.00
CA GLU A 130 -10.11 -4.78 -20.73
C GLU A 130 -9.16 -4.01 -19.81
N THR A 131 -9.71 -3.25 -18.86
CA THR A 131 -8.91 -2.52 -17.88
C THR A 131 -8.15 -3.46 -16.97
N ALA A 132 -8.78 -4.58 -16.56
CA ALA A 132 -8.15 -5.61 -15.75
C ALA A 132 -7.00 -6.29 -16.49
N PHE A 133 -7.17 -6.65 -17.76
CA PHE A 133 -6.08 -7.22 -18.57
C PHE A 133 -4.87 -6.28 -18.65
N LYS A 134 -5.09 -4.99 -18.95
CA LYS A 134 -4.03 -3.97 -18.96
C LYS A 134 -3.35 -3.85 -17.60
N THR A 135 -4.13 -3.88 -16.52
CA THR A 135 -3.59 -3.81 -15.16
C THR A 135 -2.77 -5.05 -14.82
N LEU A 136 -3.24 -6.24 -15.21
CA LEU A 136 -2.50 -7.49 -15.02
C LEU A 136 -1.18 -7.53 -15.82
N GLU A 137 -1.17 -6.96 -17.02
CA GLU A 137 0.05 -6.78 -17.81
C GLU A 137 1.07 -5.89 -17.09
N LEU A 138 0.62 -4.73 -16.57
CA LEU A 138 1.47 -3.79 -15.81
C LEU A 138 2.10 -4.44 -14.58
N VAL A 139 1.35 -5.28 -13.86
CA VAL A 139 1.89 -5.97 -12.67
C VAL A 139 2.57 -7.30 -13.02
N GLY A 140 2.60 -7.73 -14.29
CA GLY A 140 3.26 -8.98 -14.73
C GLY A 140 2.50 -10.26 -14.42
N LEU A 141 1.17 -10.20 -14.37
CA LEU A 141 0.29 -11.34 -14.11
C LEU A 141 -0.57 -11.74 -15.33
N TYR A 142 -0.31 -11.16 -16.50
CA TYR A 142 -1.09 -11.43 -17.70
C TYR A 142 -1.08 -12.93 -18.08
N GLU A 143 0.05 -13.60 -18.00
CA GLU A 143 0.19 -15.02 -18.41
C GLU A 143 -0.58 -16.01 -17.52
N VAL A 144 -1.07 -15.57 -16.37
CA VAL A 144 -1.81 -16.38 -15.39
C VAL A 144 -3.23 -15.86 -15.13
N TRP A 145 -3.77 -15.03 -16.02
CA TRP A 145 -5.05 -14.32 -15.82
C TRP A 145 -6.24 -15.27 -15.55
N ASP A 146 -6.23 -16.47 -16.14
CA ASP A 146 -7.27 -17.50 -16.04
C ASP A 146 -7.00 -18.54 -14.94
N HIS A 147 -5.86 -18.45 -14.25
CA HIS A 147 -5.54 -19.33 -13.13
C HIS A 147 -6.32 -18.92 -11.87
N PRO A 148 -6.77 -19.88 -11.04
CA PRO A 148 -7.35 -19.56 -9.75
C PRO A 148 -6.30 -18.93 -8.81
N ALA A 149 -6.69 -17.96 -8.02
CA ALA A 149 -5.76 -17.22 -7.14
C ALA A 149 -5.02 -18.15 -6.15
N GLU A 150 -5.60 -19.27 -5.76
CA GLU A 150 -4.97 -20.26 -4.88
C GLU A 150 -3.73 -20.95 -5.49
N SER A 151 -3.56 -20.92 -6.82
CA SER A 151 -2.41 -21.50 -7.52
C SER A 151 -1.22 -20.55 -7.63
N LEU A 152 -1.39 -19.29 -7.26
CA LEU A 152 -0.36 -18.27 -7.35
C LEU A 152 0.76 -18.47 -6.31
N SER A 153 1.98 -18.14 -6.69
CA SER A 153 3.08 -17.98 -5.74
C SER A 153 2.84 -16.79 -4.79
N GLY A 154 3.49 -16.78 -3.62
CA GLY A 154 3.35 -15.69 -2.66
C GLY A 154 3.62 -14.29 -3.26
N GLY A 155 4.62 -14.17 -4.13
CA GLY A 155 4.90 -12.90 -4.81
C GLY A 155 3.83 -12.51 -5.83
N GLN A 156 3.30 -13.47 -6.60
CA GLN A 156 2.19 -13.22 -7.53
C GLN A 156 0.92 -12.78 -6.78
N MET A 157 0.65 -13.35 -5.60
CA MET A 157 -0.46 -12.93 -4.75
C MET A 157 -0.31 -11.44 -4.32
N LYS A 158 0.91 -11.01 -3.97
CA LYS A 158 1.19 -9.61 -3.62
C LYS A 158 0.98 -8.67 -4.81
N LEU A 159 1.43 -9.07 -6.00
CA LEU A 159 1.18 -8.31 -7.23
C LEU A 159 -0.31 -8.23 -7.56
N LEU A 160 -1.08 -9.30 -7.31
CA LEU A 160 -2.53 -9.29 -7.51
C LEU A 160 -3.25 -8.34 -6.53
N GLU A 161 -2.79 -8.23 -5.28
CA GLU A 161 -3.32 -7.22 -4.34
C GLU A 161 -3.05 -5.78 -4.84
N ILE A 162 -1.86 -5.53 -5.40
CA ILE A 162 -1.54 -4.24 -6.01
C ILE A 162 -2.45 -3.98 -7.21
N ALA A 163 -2.65 -4.98 -8.10
CA ALA A 163 -3.57 -4.88 -9.22
C ALA A 163 -5.00 -4.53 -8.78
N ARG A 164 -5.50 -5.15 -7.71
CA ARG A 164 -6.81 -4.82 -7.11
C ARG A 164 -6.86 -3.38 -6.61
N GLY A 165 -5.80 -2.89 -5.99
CA GLY A 165 -5.70 -1.48 -5.61
C GLY A 165 -5.83 -0.54 -6.80
N LEU A 166 -5.12 -0.84 -7.90
CA LEU A 166 -5.17 -0.08 -9.16
C LEU A 166 -6.57 -0.10 -9.77
N MET A 167 -7.20 -1.27 -9.88
CA MET A 167 -8.58 -1.43 -10.36
C MET A 167 -9.58 -0.64 -9.52
N GLY A 168 -9.34 -0.52 -8.21
CA GLY A 168 -10.08 0.34 -7.31
C GLY A 168 -9.75 1.84 -7.42
N GLY A 169 -8.91 2.26 -8.37
CA GLY A 169 -8.56 3.66 -8.60
C GLY A 169 -7.59 4.24 -7.57
N ALA A 170 -6.80 3.40 -6.89
CA ALA A 170 -5.79 3.89 -5.96
C ALA A 170 -4.69 4.67 -6.70
N LYS A 171 -4.27 5.79 -6.11
CA LYS A 171 -3.11 6.59 -6.50
C LYS A 171 -1.97 6.47 -5.49
N VAL A 172 -2.31 6.11 -4.26
CA VAL A 172 -1.37 5.86 -3.18
C VAL A 172 -1.63 4.47 -2.63
N VAL A 173 -0.57 3.67 -2.46
CA VAL A 173 -0.65 2.32 -1.92
C VAL A 173 0.28 2.19 -0.72
N LEU A 174 -0.29 1.79 0.41
CA LEU A 174 0.44 1.41 1.62
C LEU A 174 0.71 -0.09 1.54
N LEU A 175 1.99 -0.48 1.49
CA LEU A 175 2.41 -1.88 1.40
C LEU A 175 3.04 -2.34 2.72
N ASP A 176 2.59 -3.48 3.21
CA ASP A 176 3.10 -4.08 4.45
C ASP A 176 3.89 -5.35 4.09
N GLU A 177 5.22 -5.26 4.10
CA GLU A 177 6.19 -6.31 3.79
C GLU A 177 5.91 -7.04 2.44
N PRO A 178 5.89 -6.32 1.30
CA PRO A 178 5.52 -6.91 0.01
C PRO A 178 6.47 -8.03 -0.46
N ILE A 179 7.72 -8.08 0.02
CA ILE A 179 8.69 -9.11 -0.35
C ILE A 179 9.01 -10.10 0.77
N SER A 180 8.22 -10.11 1.86
CA SER A 180 8.37 -11.09 2.94
C SER A 180 8.10 -12.51 2.45
N GLY A 181 9.00 -13.45 2.75
CA GLY A 181 8.88 -14.85 2.33
C GLY A 181 9.12 -15.11 0.84
N VAL A 182 9.55 -14.09 0.09
CA VAL A 182 9.79 -14.18 -1.37
C VAL A 182 11.29 -14.39 -1.63
N ASN A 183 11.63 -15.22 -2.65
CA ASN A 183 13.02 -15.39 -3.05
C ASN A 183 13.62 -14.08 -3.60
N PRO A 184 14.96 -13.90 -3.57
CA PRO A 184 15.59 -12.63 -3.97
C PRO A 184 15.25 -12.17 -5.38
N LYS A 185 15.21 -13.09 -6.35
CA LYS A 185 14.91 -12.76 -7.75
C LYS A 185 13.51 -12.12 -7.87
N LEU A 186 12.51 -12.79 -7.33
CA LEU A 186 11.13 -12.31 -7.37
C LEU A 186 10.95 -11.02 -6.54
N ALA A 187 11.72 -10.85 -5.45
CA ALA A 187 11.73 -9.61 -4.68
C ALA A 187 12.22 -8.42 -5.50
N HIS A 188 13.27 -8.58 -6.32
CA HIS A 188 13.71 -7.57 -7.28
C HIS A 188 12.63 -7.28 -8.32
N GLU A 189 12.03 -8.31 -8.91
CA GLU A 189 10.94 -8.18 -9.88
C GLU A 189 9.76 -7.37 -9.32
N ILE A 190 9.36 -7.60 -8.06
CA ILE A 190 8.31 -6.83 -7.38
C ILE A 190 8.69 -5.35 -7.31
N PHE A 191 9.89 -5.02 -6.83
CA PHE A 191 10.32 -3.63 -6.75
C PHE A 191 10.44 -2.96 -8.13
N GLU A 192 10.93 -3.66 -9.14
CA GLU A 192 10.95 -3.17 -10.53
C GLU A 192 9.55 -2.82 -11.03
N ARG A 193 8.54 -3.66 -10.71
CA ARG A 193 7.13 -3.35 -11.02
C ARG A 193 6.63 -2.12 -10.28
N LEU A 194 6.97 -1.97 -8.99
CA LEU A 194 6.61 -0.75 -8.24
C LEU A 194 7.24 0.51 -8.86
N VAL A 195 8.49 0.43 -9.31
CA VAL A 195 9.16 1.53 -10.01
C VAL A 195 8.45 1.84 -11.33
N SER A 196 8.11 0.83 -12.14
CA SER A 196 7.33 1.02 -13.38
C SER A 196 5.98 1.69 -13.11
N LEU A 197 5.21 1.19 -12.14
CA LEU A 197 3.92 1.77 -11.76
C LEU A 197 4.05 3.22 -11.28
N ARG A 198 5.11 3.54 -10.51
CA ARG A 198 5.41 4.91 -10.12
C ARG A 198 5.68 5.78 -11.35
N THR A 199 6.52 5.31 -12.27
CA THR A 199 7.01 6.09 -13.40
C THR A 199 5.93 6.27 -14.47
N GLU A 200 5.19 5.21 -14.81
CA GLU A 200 4.21 5.20 -15.89
C GLU A 200 2.85 5.77 -15.47
N LEU A 201 2.41 5.46 -14.24
CA LEU A 201 1.09 5.83 -13.74
C LEU A 201 1.12 6.96 -12.69
N GLY A 202 2.31 7.44 -12.30
CA GLY A 202 2.46 8.44 -11.26
C GLY A 202 2.00 7.96 -9.88
N MET A 203 2.14 6.66 -9.60
CA MET A 203 1.76 6.08 -8.32
C MET A 203 2.69 6.52 -7.19
N THR A 204 2.15 6.53 -5.98
CA THR A 204 2.92 6.74 -4.75
C THR A 204 2.86 5.50 -3.90
N PHE A 205 3.99 5.09 -3.34
CA PHE A 205 4.07 3.92 -2.47
C PHE A 205 4.68 4.29 -1.13
N PHE A 206 4.04 3.85 -0.04
CA PHE A 206 4.59 3.90 1.30
C PHE A 206 4.68 2.48 1.84
N ILE A 207 5.91 1.98 2.06
CA ILE A 207 6.22 0.56 2.15
C ILE A 207 6.89 0.27 3.48
N ILE A 208 6.37 -0.67 4.28
CA ILE A 208 7.14 -1.27 5.37
C ILE A 208 7.98 -2.40 4.80
N GLU A 209 9.27 -2.39 5.04
CA GLU A 209 10.17 -3.49 4.67
C GLU A 209 11.31 -3.68 5.65
N HIS A 210 11.76 -4.94 5.72
CA HIS A 210 12.89 -5.35 6.56
C HIS A 210 14.09 -5.80 5.72
N ARG A 211 13.88 -6.16 4.46
CA ARG A 211 14.95 -6.57 3.53
C ARG A 211 15.57 -5.35 2.86
N LEU A 212 16.34 -4.61 3.64
CA LEU A 212 16.96 -3.35 3.22
C LEU A 212 18.00 -3.54 2.12
N ASP A 213 18.65 -4.71 2.08
CA ASP A 213 19.61 -5.13 1.06
C ASP A 213 19.04 -5.07 -0.38
N ILE A 214 17.73 -5.28 -0.51
CA ILE A 214 17.00 -5.19 -1.77
C ILE A 214 16.33 -3.83 -1.90
N ALA A 215 15.49 -3.46 -0.93
CA ALA A 215 14.58 -2.32 -1.03
C ALA A 215 15.30 -0.98 -1.28
N LEU A 216 16.44 -0.74 -0.63
CA LEU A 216 17.18 0.53 -0.73
C LEU A 216 17.68 0.87 -2.14
N LYS A 217 17.74 -0.11 -3.05
CA LYS A 217 18.14 0.10 -4.45
C LYS A 217 17.07 0.77 -5.30
N TYR A 218 15.81 0.77 -4.82
CA TYR A 218 14.64 1.17 -5.62
C TYR A 218 13.89 2.36 -5.03
N VAL A 219 14.15 2.71 -3.77
CA VAL A 219 13.37 3.73 -3.06
C VAL A 219 13.97 5.12 -3.17
N ASP A 220 13.11 6.13 -3.21
CA ASP A 220 13.49 7.53 -3.30
C ASP A 220 13.73 8.14 -1.92
N SER A 221 13.02 7.65 -0.90
CA SER A 221 13.05 8.20 0.45
C SER A 221 12.90 7.09 1.51
N VAL A 222 13.50 7.33 2.65
CA VAL A 222 13.43 6.47 3.84
C VAL A 222 12.86 7.27 5.00
N VAL A 223 11.94 6.67 5.74
CA VAL A 223 11.46 7.11 7.05
C VAL A 223 11.89 6.09 8.08
N ALA A 224 12.68 6.49 9.07
CA ALA A 224 13.17 5.64 10.14
C ALA A 224 12.34 5.85 11.41
N MET A 225 11.83 4.75 11.99
CA MET A 225 10.96 4.79 13.17
C MET A 225 11.48 3.85 14.27
N ALA A 226 11.55 4.35 15.51
CA ALA A 226 11.81 3.53 16.69
C ALA A 226 11.02 4.07 17.89
N TYR A 227 10.65 3.19 18.82
CA TYR A 227 9.95 3.53 20.06
C TYR A 227 8.69 4.41 19.84
N GLY A 228 7.96 4.16 18.76
CA GLY A 228 6.78 4.94 18.41
C GLY A 228 7.05 6.30 17.77
N LYS A 229 8.31 6.69 17.52
CA LYS A 229 8.72 8.03 17.03
C LYS A 229 9.47 7.95 15.72
N ILE A 230 9.39 9.02 14.92
CA ILE A 230 10.27 9.20 13.76
C ILE A 230 11.64 9.65 14.23
N LEU A 231 12.68 8.92 13.84
CA LEU A 231 14.07 9.25 14.11
C LEU A 231 14.66 10.14 13.01
N ALA A 232 14.40 9.78 11.75
CA ALA A 232 14.93 10.48 10.59
C ALA A 232 14.03 10.27 9.38
N GLN A 233 14.06 11.21 8.44
CA GLN A 233 13.43 11.12 7.12
C GLN A 233 14.35 11.75 6.09
N GLY A 234 14.45 11.15 4.90
CA GLY A 234 15.24 11.70 3.81
C GLY A 234 15.74 10.65 2.83
N LYS A 235 16.79 11.01 2.07
CA LYS A 235 17.42 10.07 1.14
C LYS A 235 18.03 8.87 1.87
N PRO A 236 18.01 7.67 1.23
CA PRO A 236 18.56 6.45 1.82
C PRO A 236 19.97 6.62 2.42
N GLU A 237 20.88 7.27 1.69
CA GLU A 237 22.27 7.41 2.09
C GLU A 237 22.42 8.25 3.37
N ILE A 238 21.51 9.19 3.62
CA ILE A 238 21.53 10.06 4.82
C ILE A 238 20.90 9.31 6.00
N VAL A 239 19.73 8.72 5.81
CA VAL A 239 18.97 8.08 6.90
C VAL A 239 19.69 6.84 7.41
N MET A 240 20.29 6.05 6.52
CA MET A 240 21.01 4.81 6.89
C MET A 240 22.29 5.06 7.68
N THR A 241 22.81 6.28 7.69
CA THR A 241 24.00 6.66 8.49
C THR A 241 23.65 7.41 9.78
N ASP A 242 22.35 7.57 10.11
CA ASP A 242 21.92 8.25 11.34
C ASP A 242 22.28 7.41 12.57
N PRO A 243 23.09 7.93 13.51
CA PRO A 243 23.51 7.18 14.70
C PRO A 243 22.35 6.67 15.55
N ARG A 244 21.24 7.43 15.62
CA ARG A 244 20.04 7.06 16.39
C ARG A 244 19.36 5.82 15.82
N LEU A 245 19.40 5.67 14.49
CA LEU A 245 18.86 4.49 13.80
C LEU A 245 19.74 3.27 14.09
N ILE A 246 21.07 3.43 13.97
CA ILE A 246 22.03 2.36 14.25
C ILE A 246 21.87 1.86 15.69
N GLU A 247 21.80 2.78 16.67
CA GLU A 247 21.58 2.46 18.08
C GLU A 247 20.26 1.70 18.29
N ALA A 248 19.17 2.13 17.64
CA ALA A 248 17.86 1.49 17.75
C ALA A 248 17.85 0.04 17.22
N TYR A 249 18.69 -0.27 16.22
CA TYR A 249 18.84 -1.66 15.72
C TYR A 249 19.78 -2.53 16.56
N LEU A 250 20.75 -1.92 17.24
CA LEU A 250 21.72 -2.65 18.09
C LEU A 250 21.24 -2.82 19.52
N GLY A 251 20.35 -1.98 19.99
CA GLY A 251 19.85 -1.95 21.38
C GLY A 251 18.50 -2.64 21.60
N GLY A 252 17.97 -3.36 20.59
CA GLY A 252 16.68 -4.05 20.63
C GLY A 252 16.80 -5.57 20.81
#